data_476697dee146c41063b0352d4d76902b
#
_entry.id   476697dee146c41063b0352d4d76902b
#
_cell.length_a   1.000
_cell.length_b   1.000
_cell.length_c   1.000
_cell.angle_alpha   90.00
_cell.angle_beta   90.00
_cell.angle_gamma   90.00
#
_symmetry.space_group_name_H-M   'P 1'
#
loop_
_entity.id
_entity.type
_entity.pdbx_description
1 polymer ?
#
loop_
_entity_poly.entity_id
_entity_poly.type
_entity_poly.pdbx_seq_one_letter_code
_entity_poly.pdbx_strand_id
1 'polypeptide(L)'
;MPSVIEARGLRFAYVRVPVLEDISFSVEAGDYVGLIGPNGGGKTTLLKLLLGLEKGSGEIKLFGTELAQFKDWHKIGYLAQKSPVSQSRFPVSAEEVVLMGLSSRRGSGVSAGELRQVYDAMQKTRTREYAGRIFHDLSVGQQQRVLLARALVSRPELLILDEPSTALDAESREMFFNLLGELNAKRGVTILLITHDTGEVGKYISKFMYVDKKLVFFGTKEEFCRSNEVAEKLGAFAQHTIDHLHNHGHCPLGCSCGGGK
;
A
#
# COMPACT_ATOMS: atom_id res chain seq x y z
N MET A 1 18.42 -1.55 -9.49
CA MET A 1 18.29 -0.95 -8.14
C MET A 1 18.29 -2.08 -7.11
N PRO A 2 18.63 -1.86 -5.84
CA PRO A 2 18.57 -2.93 -4.85
C PRO A 2 17.11 -3.37 -4.63
N SER A 3 16.91 -4.69 -4.49
CA SER A 3 15.59 -5.25 -4.18
C SER A 3 15.20 -4.95 -2.74
N VAL A 4 13.96 -4.47 -2.54
CA VAL A 4 13.37 -4.21 -1.23
C VAL A 4 12.54 -5.39 -0.74
N ILE A 5 11.87 -6.08 -1.66
CA ILE A 5 11.13 -7.31 -1.41
C ILE A 5 11.54 -8.34 -2.46
N GLU A 6 11.96 -9.51 -2.01
CA GLU A 6 12.08 -10.70 -2.86
C GLU A 6 11.21 -11.82 -2.29
N ALA A 7 10.41 -12.41 -3.14
CA ALA A 7 9.56 -13.54 -2.81
C ALA A 7 9.79 -14.66 -3.82
N ARG A 8 9.98 -15.91 -3.36
CA ARG A 8 10.22 -17.06 -4.21
C ARG A 8 9.40 -18.25 -3.76
N GLY A 9 8.57 -18.76 -4.67
CA GLY A 9 7.80 -19.98 -4.46
C GLY A 9 6.85 -19.92 -3.28
N LEU A 10 6.26 -18.73 -2.98
CA LEU A 10 5.38 -18.56 -1.82
C LEU A 10 4.11 -19.37 -1.98
N ARG A 11 3.80 -20.16 -0.94
CA ARG A 11 2.56 -20.94 -0.83
C ARG A 11 1.96 -20.76 0.56
N PHE A 12 0.64 -20.67 0.59
CA PHE A 12 -0.09 -20.57 1.85
C PHE A 12 -1.48 -21.19 1.75
N ALA A 13 -1.90 -21.85 2.82
CA ALA A 13 -3.24 -22.41 2.95
C ALA A 13 -3.78 -22.18 4.37
N TYR A 14 -5.05 -21.80 4.48
CA TYR A 14 -5.76 -21.89 5.75
C TYR A 14 -6.34 -23.30 5.89
N VAL A 15 -5.88 -24.01 6.93
CA VAL A 15 -6.22 -25.44 7.18
C VAL A 15 -5.84 -26.30 5.97
N ARG A 16 -6.72 -26.48 4.99
CA ARG A 16 -6.48 -27.28 3.76
C ARG A 16 -6.88 -26.55 2.49
N VAL A 17 -7.33 -25.30 2.60
CA VAL A 17 -7.77 -24.51 1.44
C VAL A 17 -6.59 -23.67 0.95
N PRO A 18 -6.03 -23.94 -0.24
CA PRO A 18 -4.95 -23.11 -0.82
C PRO A 18 -5.45 -21.68 -1.05
N VAL A 19 -4.65 -20.71 -0.60
CA VAL A 19 -4.90 -19.28 -0.77
C VAL A 19 -3.86 -18.66 -1.67
N LEU A 20 -2.61 -19.12 -1.56
CA LEU A 20 -1.51 -18.70 -2.43
C LEU A 20 -0.75 -19.93 -2.92
N GLU A 21 -0.44 -19.93 -4.22
CA GLU A 21 0.17 -21.06 -4.91
C GLU A 21 1.34 -20.56 -5.77
N ASP A 22 2.58 -20.81 -5.31
CA ASP A 22 3.80 -20.60 -6.08
C ASP A 22 4.02 -19.16 -6.58
N ILE A 23 3.93 -18.20 -5.67
CA ILE A 23 4.10 -16.77 -5.99
C ILE A 23 5.57 -16.38 -5.89
N SER A 24 6.11 -15.81 -6.98
CA SER A 24 7.50 -15.33 -7.05
C SER A 24 7.54 -13.95 -7.71
N PHE A 25 8.17 -12.96 -7.06
CA PHE A 25 8.34 -11.61 -7.59
C PHE A 25 9.46 -10.86 -6.86
N SER A 26 9.87 -9.72 -7.43
CA SER A 26 10.85 -8.82 -6.80
C SER A 26 10.40 -7.36 -6.96
N VAL A 27 10.37 -6.60 -5.85
CA VAL A 27 10.09 -5.16 -5.83
C VAL A 27 11.40 -4.42 -5.56
N GLU A 28 11.69 -3.46 -6.41
CA GLU A 28 12.91 -2.65 -6.31
C GLU A 28 12.67 -1.36 -5.51
N ALA A 29 13.77 -0.78 -5.01
CA ALA A 29 13.71 0.49 -4.30
C ALA A 29 13.14 1.60 -5.21
N GLY A 30 12.16 2.34 -4.70
CA GLY A 30 11.46 3.40 -5.42
C GLY A 30 10.29 2.94 -6.29
N ASP A 31 10.03 1.63 -6.41
CA ASP A 31 8.83 1.15 -7.09
C ASP A 31 7.55 1.62 -6.38
N TYR A 32 6.53 1.95 -7.18
CA TYR A 32 5.16 2.10 -6.69
C TYR A 32 4.31 0.98 -7.31
N VAL A 33 4.10 -0.08 -6.53
CA VAL A 33 3.42 -1.30 -6.99
C VAL A 33 1.96 -1.27 -6.59
N GLY A 34 1.06 -1.38 -7.56
CA GLY A 34 -0.37 -1.61 -7.34
C GLY A 34 -0.68 -3.10 -7.33
N LEU A 35 -1.04 -3.65 -6.17
CA LEU A 35 -1.48 -5.05 -6.01
C LEU A 35 -3.00 -5.14 -6.17
N ILE A 36 -3.44 -5.76 -7.24
CA ILE A 36 -4.83 -5.90 -7.64
C ILE A 36 -5.23 -7.38 -7.78
N GLY A 37 -6.51 -7.64 -7.88
CA GLY A 37 -7.08 -8.99 -8.06
C GLY A 37 -8.45 -9.14 -7.40
N PRO A 38 -9.13 -10.27 -7.55
CA PRO A 38 -10.47 -10.49 -7.01
C PRO A 38 -10.48 -10.53 -5.48
N ASN A 39 -11.67 -10.34 -4.89
CA ASN A 39 -11.88 -10.60 -3.46
C ASN A 39 -11.64 -12.08 -3.18
N GLY A 40 -10.88 -12.39 -2.11
CA GLY A 40 -10.45 -13.75 -1.82
C GLY A 40 -9.27 -14.26 -2.67
N GLY A 41 -8.72 -13.46 -3.60
CA GLY A 41 -7.57 -13.82 -4.43
C GLY A 41 -6.23 -13.91 -3.68
N GLY A 42 -6.20 -13.65 -2.37
CA GLY A 42 -5.00 -13.82 -1.52
C GLY A 42 -4.18 -12.57 -1.29
N LYS A 43 -4.60 -11.38 -1.76
CA LYS A 43 -3.85 -10.12 -1.65
C LYS A 43 -3.43 -9.77 -0.22
N THR A 44 -4.39 -9.67 0.71
CA THR A 44 -4.11 -9.39 2.13
C THR A 44 -3.28 -10.50 2.78
N THR A 45 -3.49 -11.76 2.37
CA THR A 45 -2.68 -12.89 2.84
C THR A 45 -1.24 -12.76 2.38
N LEU A 46 -1.00 -12.35 1.13
CA LEU A 46 0.34 -12.07 0.63
C LEU A 46 1.03 -10.98 1.46
N LEU A 47 0.34 -9.87 1.76
CA LEU A 47 0.90 -8.83 2.64
C LEU A 47 1.22 -9.36 4.03
N LYS A 48 0.36 -10.19 4.61
CA LYS A 48 0.61 -10.78 5.93
C LYS A 48 1.84 -11.70 5.94
N LEU A 49 2.07 -12.46 4.86
CA LEU A 49 3.29 -13.26 4.70
C LEU A 49 4.53 -12.38 4.62
N LEU A 50 4.50 -11.32 3.80
CA LEU A 50 5.62 -10.37 3.67
C LEU A 50 5.96 -9.68 4.99
N LEU A 51 4.96 -9.44 5.84
CA LEU A 51 5.10 -8.83 7.16
C LEU A 51 5.42 -9.85 8.28
N GLY A 52 5.54 -11.14 7.95
CA GLY A 52 5.77 -12.19 8.95
C GLY A 52 4.61 -12.41 9.93
N LEU A 53 3.41 -11.89 9.62
CA LEU A 53 2.19 -12.05 10.42
C LEU A 53 1.53 -13.42 10.22
N GLU A 54 1.84 -14.08 9.10
CA GLU A 54 1.44 -15.45 8.80
C GLU A 54 2.68 -16.24 8.37
N LYS A 55 2.64 -17.57 8.53
CA LYS A 55 3.75 -18.46 8.15
C LYS A 55 3.32 -19.33 6.96
N GLY A 56 3.94 -19.12 5.82
CA GLY A 56 3.81 -19.93 4.61
C GLY A 56 5.07 -20.74 4.32
N SER A 57 5.10 -21.38 3.15
CA SER A 57 6.30 -21.97 2.57
C SER A 57 6.84 -21.08 1.45
N GLY A 58 8.10 -21.28 1.06
CA GLY A 58 8.84 -20.43 0.14
C GLY A 58 9.82 -19.51 0.87
N GLU A 59 10.45 -18.62 0.12
CA GLU A 59 11.48 -17.71 0.64
C GLU A 59 11.00 -16.25 0.52
N ILE A 60 11.23 -15.48 1.57
CA ILE A 60 10.99 -14.02 1.58
C ILE A 60 12.26 -13.34 2.09
N LYS A 61 12.74 -12.35 1.32
CA LYS A 61 13.79 -11.45 1.77
C LYS A 61 13.25 -10.01 1.76
N LEU A 62 13.57 -9.27 2.81
CA LEU A 62 13.31 -7.85 2.94
C LEU A 62 14.64 -7.13 3.03
N PHE A 63 14.88 -6.18 2.13
CA PHE A 63 16.15 -5.46 2.04
C PHE A 63 17.37 -6.40 1.99
N GLY A 64 17.25 -7.52 1.24
CA GLY A 64 18.27 -8.54 1.11
C GLY A 64 18.44 -9.50 2.29
N THR A 65 17.71 -9.29 3.40
CA THR A 65 17.75 -10.14 4.61
C THR A 65 16.55 -11.10 4.62
N GLU A 66 16.80 -12.37 4.93
CA GLU A 66 15.74 -13.37 5.09
C GLU A 66 14.72 -12.92 6.16
N LEU A 67 13.43 -13.11 5.90
CA LEU A 67 12.36 -12.66 6.79
C LEU A 67 12.51 -13.16 8.23
N ALA A 68 12.97 -14.41 8.40
CA ALA A 68 13.19 -15.01 9.72
C ALA A 68 14.30 -14.30 10.54
N GLN A 69 15.21 -13.61 9.86
CA GLN A 69 16.34 -12.90 10.46
C GLN A 69 16.14 -11.37 10.44
N PHE A 70 15.10 -10.88 9.78
CA PHE A 70 14.85 -9.46 9.60
C PHE A 70 14.49 -8.78 10.92
N LYS A 71 15.21 -7.71 11.27
CA LYS A 71 15.04 -6.95 12.53
C LYS A 71 14.71 -5.47 12.30
N ASP A 72 14.94 -4.97 11.09
CA ASP A 72 14.82 -3.54 10.76
C ASP A 72 13.38 -3.12 10.44
N TRP A 73 12.42 -3.57 11.26
CA TRP A 73 10.99 -3.31 11.07
C TRP A 73 10.64 -1.82 11.01
N HIS A 74 11.49 -0.95 11.55
CA HIS A 74 11.33 0.51 11.45
C HIS A 74 11.43 1.02 10.00
N LYS A 75 12.06 0.24 9.09
CA LYS A 75 12.13 0.55 7.66
C LYS A 75 10.81 0.29 6.93
N ILE A 76 9.84 -0.35 7.58
CA ILE A 76 8.55 -0.71 6.99
C ILE A 76 7.44 0.03 7.70
N GLY A 77 6.69 0.85 6.95
CA GLY A 77 5.42 1.41 7.38
C GLY A 77 4.27 0.52 6.92
N TYR A 78 3.35 0.19 7.81
CA TYR A 78 2.17 -0.61 7.46
C TYR A 78 0.87 0.08 7.84
N LEU A 79 -0.04 0.19 6.87
CA LEU A 79 -1.40 0.65 7.06
C LEU A 79 -2.37 -0.47 6.69
N ALA A 80 -2.94 -1.10 7.71
CA ALA A 80 -3.90 -2.20 7.55
C ALA A 80 -5.29 -1.68 7.17
N GLN A 81 -6.06 -2.46 6.43
CA GLN A 81 -7.45 -2.18 6.07
C GLN A 81 -8.32 -1.85 7.32
N LYS A 82 -8.12 -2.61 8.40
CA LYS A 82 -8.76 -2.38 9.70
C LYS A 82 -7.69 -2.13 10.75
N SER A 83 -7.58 -0.90 11.22
CA SER A 83 -6.68 -0.58 12.31
C SER A 83 -7.32 -0.92 13.66
N PRO A 84 -6.60 -1.56 14.60
CA PRO A 84 -7.09 -1.77 15.97
C PRO A 84 -7.53 -0.46 16.64
N VAL A 85 -6.83 0.65 16.35
CA VAL A 85 -7.17 1.98 16.88
C VAL A 85 -8.53 2.46 16.37
N SER A 86 -8.84 2.21 15.08
CA SER A 86 -10.14 2.59 14.50
C SER A 86 -11.30 1.75 15.06
N GLN A 87 -11.03 0.58 15.60
CA GLN A 87 -12.02 -0.31 16.23
C GLN A 87 -12.15 -0.09 17.74
N SER A 88 -11.16 0.51 18.37
CA SER A 88 -11.14 0.79 19.79
C SER A 88 -11.93 2.05 20.09
N ARG A 89 -12.75 2.05 21.13
CA ARG A 89 -13.42 3.25 21.65
C ARG A 89 -12.58 3.99 22.70
N PHE A 90 -11.31 3.64 22.85
CA PHE A 90 -10.44 4.29 23.82
C PHE A 90 -10.13 5.73 23.37
N PRO A 91 -10.29 6.74 24.23
CA PRO A 91 -10.07 8.14 23.88
C PRO A 91 -8.57 8.44 23.76
N VAL A 92 -8.01 8.23 22.57
CA VAL A 92 -6.62 8.58 22.23
C VAL A 92 -6.59 9.80 21.34
N SER A 93 -5.62 10.67 21.51
CA SER A 93 -5.38 11.81 20.63
C SER A 93 -4.73 11.39 19.30
N ALA A 94 -4.85 12.23 18.28
CA ALA A 94 -4.23 11.95 16.99
C ALA A 94 -2.71 11.83 17.09
N GLU A 95 -2.05 12.64 17.91
CA GLU A 95 -0.59 12.54 18.11
C GLU A 95 -0.18 11.26 18.85
N GLU A 96 -0.97 10.78 19.81
CA GLU A 96 -0.72 9.49 20.49
C GLU A 96 -0.87 8.33 19.51
N VAL A 97 -1.84 8.38 18.58
CA VAL A 97 -1.96 7.38 17.51
C VAL A 97 -0.71 7.37 16.64
N VAL A 98 -0.18 8.53 16.24
CA VAL A 98 1.04 8.61 15.44
C VAL A 98 2.25 8.11 16.23
N LEU A 99 2.34 8.45 17.51
CA LEU A 99 3.39 8.02 18.42
C LEU A 99 3.48 6.49 18.56
N MET A 100 2.34 5.76 18.46
CA MET A 100 2.32 4.29 18.43
C MET A 100 3.11 3.68 17.26
N GLY A 101 3.40 4.45 16.22
CA GLY A 101 4.23 4.03 15.08
C GLY A 101 5.73 3.98 15.39
N LEU A 102 6.18 4.51 16.51
CA LEU A 102 7.56 4.39 16.98
C LEU A 102 7.74 3.10 17.78
N SER A 103 8.25 2.06 17.12
CA SER A 103 8.30 0.68 17.65
C SER A 103 9.31 0.45 18.79
N SER A 104 10.16 1.40 19.10
CA SER A 104 11.29 1.23 20.03
C SER A 104 11.04 1.70 21.46
N ARG A 105 9.78 1.91 21.84
CA ARG A 105 9.46 2.43 23.18
C ARG A 105 9.75 1.42 24.30
N ARG A 106 10.97 1.45 24.79
CA ARG A 106 11.35 0.87 26.08
C ARG A 106 11.64 2.01 27.05
N GLY A 107 10.68 2.39 27.88
CA GLY A 107 10.89 3.42 28.91
C GLY A 107 9.65 4.25 29.21
N SER A 108 9.70 4.97 30.33
CA SER A 108 8.67 5.89 30.80
C SER A 108 8.87 7.27 30.17
N GLY A 109 7.92 7.69 29.35
CA GLY A 109 7.88 9.04 28.80
C GLY A 109 8.16 9.13 27.29
N VAL A 110 7.82 10.28 26.71
CA VAL A 110 8.03 10.62 25.29
C VAL A 110 9.16 11.64 25.24
N SER A 111 10.22 11.35 24.50
CA SER A 111 11.33 12.28 24.32
C SER A 111 10.95 13.44 23.39
N ALA A 112 11.63 14.58 23.53
CA ALA A 112 11.45 15.71 22.62
C ALA A 112 11.79 15.36 21.16
N GLY A 113 12.70 14.40 20.94
CA GLY A 113 13.05 13.88 19.62
C GLY A 113 11.90 13.09 18.98
N GLU A 114 11.23 12.22 19.76
CA GLU A 114 10.06 11.45 19.30
C GLU A 114 8.88 12.37 18.98
N LEU A 115 8.59 13.37 19.80
CA LEU A 115 7.56 14.38 19.51
C LEU A 115 7.86 15.12 18.21
N ARG A 116 9.11 15.49 17.98
CA ARG A 116 9.51 16.11 16.69
C ARG A 116 9.22 15.19 15.52
N GLN A 117 9.54 13.89 15.61
CA GLN A 117 9.25 12.90 14.56
C GLN A 117 7.73 12.77 14.32
N VAL A 118 6.93 12.72 15.39
CA VAL A 118 5.46 12.70 15.32
C VAL A 118 4.95 13.91 14.55
N TYR A 119 5.38 15.10 14.94
CA TYR A 119 4.94 16.35 14.31
C TYR A 119 5.42 16.48 12.86
N ASP A 120 6.63 16.02 12.55
CA ASP A 120 7.14 15.95 11.18
C ASP A 120 6.28 15.01 10.31
N ALA A 121 5.88 13.85 10.84
CA ALA A 121 5.00 12.91 10.14
C ALA A 121 3.60 13.50 9.94
N MET A 122 3.03 14.11 10.98
CA MET A 122 1.73 14.77 10.91
C MET A 122 1.72 15.98 9.95
N GLN A 123 2.80 16.73 9.87
CA GLN A 123 2.94 17.81 8.89
C GLN A 123 2.91 17.28 7.46
N LYS A 124 3.60 16.18 7.19
CA LYS A 124 3.61 15.53 5.87
C LYS A 124 2.23 15.05 5.42
N THR A 125 1.41 14.60 6.37
CA THR A 125 0.06 14.09 6.10
C THR A 125 -1.03 15.14 6.28
N ARG A 126 -0.64 16.43 6.50
CA ARG A 126 -1.57 17.55 6.73
C ARG A 126 -2.54 17.28 7.89
N THR A 127 -2.03 16.72 8.99
CA THR A 127 -2.83 16.39 10.19
C THR A 127 -2.30 17.07 11.46
N ARG A 128 -1.29 17.94 11.35
CA ARG A 128 -0.64 18.61 12.48
C ARG A 128 -1.61 19.44 13.33
N GLU A 129 -2.59 20.07 12.70
CA GLU A 129 -3.63 20.86 13.36
C GLU A 129 -4.58 20.03 14.24
N TYR A 130 -4.63 18.72 14.02
CA TYR A 130 -5.48 17.78 14.78
C TYR A 130 -4.72 17.08 15.92
N ALA A 131 -3.45 17.39 16.19
CA ALA A 131 -2.60 16.64 17.10
C ALA A 131 -3.24 16.31 18.45
N GLY A 132 -3.79 17.31 19.14
CA GLY A 132 -4.47 17.15 20.43
C GLY A 132 -5.94 16.71 20.36
N ARG A 133 -6.53 16.53 19.16
CA ARG A 133 -7.93 16.11 19.02
C ARG A 133 -8.05 14.61 19.22
N ILE A 134 -9.17 14.17 19.80
CA ILE A 134 -9.50 12.75 19.92
C ILE A 134 -9.62 12.16 18.51
N PHE A 135 -8.95 11.04 18.28
CA PHE A 135 -8.88 10.39 16.97
C PHE A 135 -10.26 10.05 16.40
N HIS A 136 -11.18 9.58 17.24
CA HIS A 136 -12.52 9.20 16.80
C HIS A 136 -13.44 10.39 16.46
N ASP A 137 -13.10 11.61 16.89
CA ASP A 137 -13.82 12.83 16.56
C ASP A 137 -13.40 13.42 15.20
N LEU A 138 -12.41 12.83 14.57
CA LEU A 138 -11.93 13.20 13.25
C LEU A 138 -12.81 12.57 12.15
N SER A 139 -12.95 13.26 11.00
CA SER A 139 -13.57 12.66 9.82
C SER A 139 -12.79 11.42 9.36
N VAL A 140 -13.43 10.52 8.61
CA VAL A 140 -12.78 9.29 8.11
C VAL A 140 -11.50 9.61 7.31
N GLY A 141 -11.55 10.64 6.46
CA GLY A 141 -10.38 11.10 5.70
C GLY A 141 -9.26 11.64 6.58
N GLN A 142 -9.61 12.38 7.66
CA GLN A 142 -8.62 12.85 8.64
C GLN A 142 -8.01 11.69 9.43
N GLN A 143 -8.84 10.74 9.88
CA GLN A 143 -8.37 9.51 10.55
C GLN A 143 -7.40 8.73 9.68
N GLN A 144 -7.72 8.55 8.39
CA GLN A 144 -6.87 7.82 7.45
C GLN A 144 -5.51 8.50 7.26
N ARG A 145 -5.48 9.84 7.19
CA ARG A 145 -4.21 10.60 7.12
C ARG A 145 -3.41 10.53 8.43
N VAL A 146 -4.07 10.46 9.58
CA VAL A 146 -3.40 10.23 10.88
C VAL A 146 -2.79 8.81 10.92
N LEU A 147 -3.51 7.80 10.44
CA LEU A 147 -2.99 6.43 10.34
C LEU A 147 -1.82 6.34 9.36
N LEU A 148 -1.85 7.11 8.26
CA LEU A 148 -0.71 7.23 7.36
C LEU A 148 0.48 7.92 8.06
N ALA A 149 0.24 8.99 8.85
CA ALA A 149 1.29 9.61 9.66
C ALA A 149 1.93 8.60 10.62
N ARG A 150 1.13 7.74 11.26
CA ARG A 150 1.63 6.65 12.10
C ARG A 150 2.53 5.69 11.34
N ALA A 151 2.16 5.33 10.10
CA ALA A 151 2.99 4.46 9.27
C ALA A 151 4.29 5.14 8.81
N LEU A 152 4.32 6.48 8.73
CA LEU A 152 5.45 7.27 8.25
C LEU A 152 6.38 7.78 9.36
N VAL A 153 6.00 7.70 10.65
CA VAL A 153 6.73 8.33 11.75
C VAL A 153 8.13 7.74 11.95
N SER A 154 8.33 6.45 11.65
CA SER A 154 9.63 5.78 11.67
C SER A 154 10.51 6.10 10.44
N ARG A 155 10.03 6.93 9.49
CA ARG A 155 10.68 7.24 8.21
C ARG A 155 10.99 5.99 7.38
N PRO A 156 9.96 5.19 7.06
CA PRO A 156 10.16 3.92 6.38
C PRO A 156 10.71 4.11 4.96
N GLU A 157 11.45 3.10 4.49
CA GLU A 157 11.90 2.94 3.10
C GLU A 157 10.87 2.20 2.25
N LEU A 158 10.03 1.36 2.90
CA LEU A 158 8.92 0.61 2.29
C LEU A 158 7.61 0.95 3.00
N LEU A 159 6.59 1.31 2.25
CA LEU A 159 5.23 1.56 2.75
C LEU A 159 4.28 0.52 2.16
N ILE A 160 3.65 -0.27 3.02
CA ILE A 160 2.66 -1.29 2.65
C ILE A 160 1.27 -0.79 3.07
N LEU A 161 0.33 -0.78 2.13
CA LEU A 161 -1.01 -0.23 2.33
C LEU A 161 -2.06 -1.25 1.87
N ASP A 162 -2.97 -1.61 2.78
CA ASP A 162 -4.05 -2.57 2.50
C ASP A 162 -5.39 -1.83 2.40
N GLU A 163 -5.85 -1.58 1.16
CA GLU A 163 -7.11 -0.90 0.82
C GLU A 163 -7.34 0.43 1.59
N PRO A 164 -6.41 1.38 1.58
CA PRO A 164 -6.46 2.55 2.44
C PRO A 164 -7.56 3.55 2.08
N SER A 165 -8.15 3.45 0.89
CA SER A 165 -9.10 4.43 0.34
C SER A 165 -10.57 4.01 0.40
N THR A 166 -10.88 2.78 0.84
CA THR A 166 -12.20 2.17 0.74
C THR A 166 -13.33 2.98 1.40
N ALA A 167 -13.03 3.75 2.45
CA ALA A 167 -14.01 4.55 3.19
C ALA A 167 -13.89 6.07 2.93
N LEU A 168 -13.07 6.48 1.95
CA LEU A 168 -12.84 7.88 1.64
C LEU A 168 -13.82 8.39 0.58
N ASP A 169 -14.31 9.64 0.76
CA ASP A 169 -14.94 10.39 -0.32
C ASP A 169 -13.93 10.72 -1.43
N ALA A 170 -14.41 11.16 -2.59
CA ALA A 170 -13.58 11.40 -3.78
C ALA A 170 -12.46 12.42 -3.51
N GLU A 171 -12.75 13.54 -2.84
CA GLU A 171 -11.78 14.59 -2.55
C GLU A 171 -10.68 14.09 -1.58
N SER A 172 -11.08 13.43 -0.48
CA SER A 172 -10.14 12.83 0.49
C SER A 172 -9.28 11.74 -0.15
N ARG A 173 -9.83 10.96 -1.07
CA ARG A 173 -9.15 9.91 -1.82
C ARG A 173 -8.10 10.48 -2.74
N GLU A 174 -8.45 11.47 -3.55
CA GLU A 174 -7.52 12.16 -4.43
C GLU A 174 -6.36 12.78 -3.63
N MET A 175 -6.66 13.49 -2.54
CA MET A 175 -5.66 14.07 -1.65
C MET A 175 -4.71 12.98 -1.08
N PHE A 176 -5.27 11.83 -0.69
CA PHE A 176 -4.49 10.72 -0.13
C PHE A 176 -3.52 10.13 -1.17
N PHE A 177 -3.97 9.89 -2.39
CA PHE A 177 -3.12 9.35 -3.45
C PHE A 177 -2.09 10.36 -3.96
N ASN A 178 -2.43 11.65 -4.03
CA ASN A 178 -1.46 12.72 -4.32
C ASN A 178 -0.32 12.70 -3.30
N LEU A 179 -0.64 12.55 -2.01
CA LEU A 179 0.35 12.46 -0.94
C LEU A 179 1.26 11.23 -1.09
N LEU A 180 0.70 10.05 -1.42
CA LEU A 180 1.50 8.85 -1.69
C LEU A 180 2.42 9.04 -2.89
N GLY A 181 1.92 9.64 -3.98
CA GLY A 181 2.72 9.97 -5.15
C GLY A 181 3.88 10.92 -4.82
N GLU A 182 3.64 11.94 -3.98
CA GLU A 182 4.71 12.84 -3.51
C GLU A 182 5.76 12.11 -2.66
N LEU A 183 5.35 11.20 -1.79
CA LEU A 183 6.26 10.40 -0.97
C LEU A 183 7.15 9.50 -1.83
N ASN A 184 6.59 8.86 -2.84
CA ASN A 184 7.36 8.05 -3.78
C ASN A 184 8.29 8.91 -4.64
N ALA A 185 7.76 9.89 -5.38
CA ALA A 185 8.54 10.66 -6.35
C ALA A 185 9.62 11.56 -5.71
N LYS A 186 9.31 12.22 -4.56
CA LYS A 186 10.23 13.19 -3.95
C LYS A 186 11.16 12.58 -2.91
N ARG A 187 10.79 11.42 -2.33
CA ARG A 187 11.53 10.81 -1.21
C ARG A 187 12.02 9.40 -1.50
N GLY A 188 11.66 8.83 -2.66
CA GLY A 188 12.06 7.49 -3.05
C GLY A 188 11.47 6.38 -2.19
N VAL A 189 10.38 6.64 -1.45
CA VAL A 189 9.71 5.61 -0.64
C VAL A 189 9.11 4.56 -1.58
N THR A 190 9.48 3.30 -1.39
CA THR A 190 8.88 2.18 -2.11
C THR A 190 7.46 1.96 -1.60
N ILE A 191 6.47 1.79 -2.48
CA ILE A 191 5.08 1.62 -2.09
C ILE A 191 4.52 0.33 -2.65
N LEU A 192 3.92 -0.51 -1.79
CA LEU A 192 3.10 -1.65 -2.17
C LEU A 192 1.67 -1.39 -1.69
N LEU A 193 0.76 -1.17 -2.63
CA LEU A 193 -0.61 -0.75 -2.37
C LEU A 193 -1.60 -1.78 -2.88
N ILE A 194 -2.42 -2.37 -1.99
CA ILE A 194 -3.65 -3.06 -2.42
C ILE A 194 -4.71 -2.01 -2.67
N THR A 195 -5.30 -2.05 -3.86
CA THR A 195 -6.41 -1.18 -4.22
C THR A 195 -7.34 -1.85 -5.23
N HIS A 196 -8.62 -1.50 -5.17
CA HIS A 196 -9.61 -1.77 -6.21
C HIS A 196 -9.79 -0.57 -7.14
N ASP A 197 -9.21 0.57 -6.78
CA ASP A 197 -9.34 1.85 -7.47
C ASP A 197 -8.17 2.07 -8.43
N THR A 198 -8.15 1.27 -9.51
CA THR A 198 -7.06 1.30 -10.48
C THR A 198 -7.03 2.58 -11.32
N GLY A 199 -8.16 3.27 -11.44
CA GLY A 199 -8.29 4.50 -12.21
C GLY A 199 -7.50 5.66 -11.62
N GLU A 200 -7.83 6.07 -10.40
CA GLU A 200 -7.20 7.25 -9.76
C GLU A 200 -5.72 7.00 -9.39
N VAL A 201 -5.42 5.76 -8.96
CA VAL A 201 -4.06 5.39 -8.53
C VAL A 201 -3.11 5.14 -9.68
N GLY A 202 -3.62 4.69 -10.82
CA GLY A 202 -2.80 4.28 -11.96
C GLY A 202 -1.83 5.35 -12.50
N LYS A 203 -2.10 6.65 -12.24
CA LYS A 203 -1.17 7.74 -12.61
C LYS A 203 0.13 7.74 -11.77
N TYR A 204 0.13 7.10 -10.60
CA TYR A 204 1.29 7.04 -9.70
C TYR A 204 1.99 5.68 -9.74
N ILE A 205 1.26 4.61 -10.10
CA ILE A 205 1.77 3.24 -10.13
C ILE A 205 2.81 3.09 -11.24
N SER A 206 3.99 2.58 -10.89
CA SER A 206 5.04 2.20 -11.83
C SER A 206 4.91 0.76 -12.32
N LYS A 207 4.46 -0.14 -11.43
CA LYS A 207 4.28 -1.57 -11.73
C LYS A 207 2.93 -2.07 -11.20
N PHE A 208 2.28 -2.96 -11.94
CA PHE A 208 1.09 -3.69 -11.52
C PHE A 208 1.44 -5.12 -11.15
N MET A 209 0.80 -5.61 -10.08
CA MET A 209 0.81 -6.99 -9.64
C MET A 209 -0.62 -7.51 -9.59
N TYR A 210 -0.96 -8.52 -10.40
CA TYR A 210 -2.27 -9.15 -10.37
C TYR A 210 -2.17 -10.51 -9.71
N VAL A 211 -2.89 -10.69 -8.59
CA VAL A 211 -2.89 -11.92 -7.80
C VAL A 211 -4.31 -12.50 -7.71
N ASP A 212 -4.44 -13.76 -8.13
CA ASP A 212 -5.63 -14.59 -7.97
C ASP A 212 -5.17 -16.02 -7.61
N LYS A 213 -4.91 -16.24 -6.34
CA LYS A 213 -4.21 -17.40 -5.75
C LYS A 213 -2.80 -17.64 -6.30
N LYS A 214 -2.55 -17.28 -7.54
CA LYS A 214 -1.28 -17.29 -8.25
C LYS A 214 -0.92 -15.88 -8.67
N LEU A 215 0.34 -15.65 -8.95
CA LEU A 215 0.79 -14.45 -9.62
C LEU A 215 0.43 -14.58 -11.10
N VAL A 216 -0.63 -13.88 -11.51
CA VAL A 216 -1.09 -13.86 -12.91
C VAL A 216 -0.22 -12.90 -13.72
N PHE A 217 0.11 -11.75 -13.14
CA PHE A 217 0.92 -10.74 -13.81
C PHE A 217 1.76 -9.96 -12.80
N PHE A 218 2.98 -9.60 -13.19
CA PHE A 218 3.82 -8.60 -12.51
C PHE A 218 4.72 -7.92 -13.53
N GLY A 219 4.56 -6.61 -13.70
CA GLY A 219 5.33 -5.84 -14.68
C GLY A 219 4.94 -4.39 -14.71
N THR A 220 5.50 -3.66 -15.67
CA THR A 220 5.21 -2.24 -15.89
C THR A 220 3.76 -2.02 -16.32
N LYS A 221 3.33 -0.78 -16.28
CA LYS A 221 1.99 -0.38 -16.73
C LYS A 221 1.76 -0.72 -18.21
N GLU A 222 2.76 -0.48 -19.06
CA GLU A 222 2.72 -0.74 -20.49
C GLU A 222 2.56 -2.25 -20.78
N GLU A 223 3.29 -3.08 -20.05
CA GLU A 223 3.19 -4.55 -20.13
C GLU A 223 1.82 -5.02 -19.63
N PHE A 224 1.29 -4.42 -18.56
CA PHE A 224 -0.02 -4.74 -18.02
C PHE A 224 -1.13 -4.49 -19.04
N CYS A 225 -1.12 -3.35 -19.73
CA CYS A 225 -2.10 -2.99 -20.75
C CYS A 225 -2.06 -3.91 -21.99
N ARG A 226 -0.92 -4.57 -22.25
CA ARG A 226 -0.74 -5.52 -23.37
C ARG A 226 -0.93 -6.98 -22.99
N SER A 227 -1.14 -7.30 -21.74
CA SER A 227 -1.23 -8.68 -21.25
C SER A 227 -2.59 -9.32 -21.58
N ASN A 228 -2.58 -10.37 -22.38
CA ASN A 228 -3.79 -11.16 -22.68
C ASN A 228 -4.34 -11.87 -21.43
N GLU A 229 -3.48 -12.39 -20.56
CA GLU A 229 -3.90 -13.04 -19.31
C GLU A 229 -4.67 -12.10 -18.39
N VAL A 230 -4.23 -10.84 -18.32
CA VAL A 230 -4.94 -9.79 -17.56
C VAL A 230 -6.27 -9.47 -18.22
N ALA A 231 -6.32 -9.37 -19.56
CA ALA A 231 -7.54 -9.10 -20.31
C ALA A 231 -8.60 -10.21 -20.11
N GLU A 232 -8.19 -11.46 -20.09
CA GLU A 232 -9.09 -12.60 -19.81
C GLU A 232 -9.66 -12.59 -18.38
N LYS A 233 -8.85 -12.18 -17.40
CA LYS A 233 -9.22 -12.19 -15.98
C LYS A 233 -10.03 -10.96 -15.54
N LEU A 234 -9.65 -9.77 -15.99
CA LEU A 234 -10.30 -8.51 -15.64
C LEU A 234 -11.45 -8.14 -16.59
N GLY A 235 -11.46 -8.72 -17.78
CA GLY A 235 -12.23 -8.25 -18.92
C GLY A 235 -11.49 -7.09 -19.64
N ALA A 236 -11.52 -7.14 -20.96
CA ALA A 236 -10.82 -6.16 -21.82
C ALA A 236 -11.23 -4.71 -21.53
N PHE A 237 -12.46 -4.47 -21.11
CA PHE A 237 -12.96 -3.13 -20.75
C PHE A 237 -12.30 -2.57 -19.49
N ALA A 238 -12.09 -3.35 -18.45
CA ALA A 238 -11.43 -2.89 -17.22
C ALA A 238 -9.95 -2.56 -17.46
N GLN A 239 -9.24 -3.39 -18.23
CA GLN A 239 -7.87 -3.16 -18.66
C GLN A 239 -7.77 -1.86 -19.50
N HIS A 240 -8.70 -1.65 -20.41
CA HIS A 240 -8.78 -0.47 -21.27
C HIS A 240 -9.08 0.82 -20.47
N THR A 241 -9.92 0.72 -19.43
CA THR A 241 -10.21 1.86 -18.55
C THR A 241 -8.95 2.35 -17.82
N ILE A 242 -8.07 1.44 -17.41
CA ILE A 242 -6.77 1.78 -16.81
C ILE A 242 -5.87 2.50 -17.82
N ASP A 243 -5.92 2.12 -19.10
CA ASP A 243 -5.14 2.74 -20.17
C ASP A 243 -5.68 4.14 -20.54
N HIS A 244 -7.00 4.28 -20.68
CA HIS A 244 -7.63 5.55 -21.08
C HIS A 244 -7.53 6.69 -20.07
N LEU A 245 -7.59 6.39 -18.79
CA LEU A 245 -7.47 7.41 -17.73
C LEU A 245 -6.08 8.05 -17.72
N HIS A 246 -5.11 7.53 -18.47
CA HIS A 246 -3.72 7.95 -18.42
C HIS A 246 -3.11 8.38 -19.78
N ASN A 247 -3.73 8.05 -20.90
CA ASN A 247 -3.24 8.40 -22.24
C ASN A 247 -4.28 9.19 -23.03
N HIS A 248 -4.29 10.49 -22.91
CA HIS A 248 -5.06 11.39 -23.78
C HIS A 248 -4.56 11.42 -25.26
N GLY A 249 -3.87 10.39 -25.75
CA GLY A 249 -3.21 10.52 -27.03
C GLY A 249 -3.29 9.36 -28.03
N HIS A 250 -3.30 8.12 -27.62
CA HIS A 250 -3.34 7.00 -28.60
C HIS A 250 -3.95 5.72 -28.00
N CYS A 251 -5.10 5.32 -28.53
CA CYS A 251 -5.70 4.01 -28.28
C CYS A 251 -5.16 3.02 -29.31
N PRO A 252 -4.41 1.97 -28.93
CA PRO A 252 -3.91 0.98 -29.88
C PRO A 252 -5.00 0.08 -30.49
N LEU A 253 -6.23 0.12 -29.96
CA LEU A 253 -7.35 -0.71 -30.40
C LEU A 253 -8.36 0.01 -31.30
N GLY A 254 -8.04 1.21 -31.80
CA GLY A 254 -8.85 1.87 -32.85
C GLY A 254 -10.27 2.27 -32.43
N CYS A 255 -10.59 2.37 -31.13
CA CYS A 255 -11.87 2.89 -30.70
C CYS A 255 -11.91 4.41 -30.83
N SER A 256 -12.81 4.91 -31.68
CA SER A 256 -13.16 6.33 -31.75
C SER A 256 -13.84 6.73 -30.45
N CYS A 257 -13.07 7.31 -29.52
CA CYS A 257 -13.62 7.95 -28.33
C CYS A 257 -14.37 9.19 -28.81
N GLY A 258 -15.69 9.08 -28.97
CA GLY A 258 -16.56 10.16 -29.34
C GLY A 258 -16.47 11.28 -28.32
N GLY A 259 -15.96 12.43 -28.75
CA GLY A 259 -16.05 13.68 -28.02
C GLY A 259 -17.51 14.03 -27.81
N GLY A 260 -18.01 13.79 -26.61
CA GLY A 260 -19.27 14.36 -26.13
C GLY A 260 -18.98 15.79 -25.65
N LYS A 261 -19.66 16.74 -26.29
CA LYS A 261 -19.72 18.15 -25.89
C LYS A 261 -20.29 18.31 -24.50
#